data_e0c900bfcd866cac35ac59d54f57542a
#
_entry.id   e0c900bfcd866cac35ac59d54f57542a
#
_cell.length_a   1.000
_cell.length_b   1.000
_cell.length_c   1.000
_cell.angle_alpha   90.00
_cell.angle_beta   90.00
_cell.angle_gamma   90.00
#
_symmetry.space_group_name_H-M   'P 1'
#
loop_
_entity.id
_entity.type
_entity.pdbx_description
1 polymer ?
#
loop_
_entity_poly.entity_id
_entity_poly.type
_entity_poly.pdbx_seq_one_letter_code
_entity_poly.pdbx_strand_id
1 'polypeptide(L)'
;MLPKNLKPFHIKNENLIRIGPKLDGGYVLDKRTIPLTEKIITCGLNDDWEFEKHFLKIKPNCEIIAYDHTVDRQFWIDRFKKDIVHFFLLKKLRLRKIISIFKYYDYNNFFKSGNKHHQLKISNKNIENKEITLNKILHDYDNLILKIDIEGDEYNILKQILDNSKKINFEQKITEKNYPINGLDYKNSHRKNDFILNFQD
;
A
#
# COMPACT_ATOMS: atom_id res chain seq x y z
N MET A 1 6.78 23.38 -12.76
CA MET A 1 7.91 23.27 -11.79
C MET A 1 7.31 22.82 -10.47
N LEU A 2 7.79 21.74 -9.86
CA LEU A 2 7.24 21.25 -8.57
C LEU A 2 7.51 22.26 -7.45
N PRO A 3 6.54 22.49 -6.56
CA PRO A 3 6.74 23.29 -5.35
C PRO A 3 7.95 22.82 -4.56
N LYS A 4 8.66 23.72 -3.85
CA LYS A 4 9.90 23.40 -3.14
C LYS A 4 9.74 22.26 -2.13
N ASN A 5 8.59 22.19 -1.46
CA ASN A 5 8.21 21.15 -0.49
C ASN A 5 7.85 19.80 -1.12
N LEU A 6 7.74 19.72 -2.44
CA LEU A 6 7.49 18.49 -3.19
C LEU A 6 8.72 18.01 -3.96
N LYS A 7 9.88 18.67 -3.80
CA LYS A 7 11.11 18.21 -4.43
C LYS A 7 11.58 16.92 -3.75
N PRO A 8 11.96 15.89 -4.52
CA PRO A 8 12.47 14.65 -3.95
C PRO A 8 13.78 14.92 -3.22
N PHE A 9 13.93 14.35 -2.03
CA PHE A 9 15.21 14.32 -1.34
C PHE A 9 16.15 13.31 -2.01
N HIS A 10 17.42 13.65 -2.12
CA HIS A 10 18.41 12.74 -2.65
C HIS A 10 18.87 11.79 -1.53
N ILE A 11 18.49 10.51 -1.65
CA ILE A 11 18.91 9.45 -0.73
C ILE A 11 20.02 8.66 -1.41
N LYS A 12 21.10 8.36 -0.69
CA LYS A 12 22.19 7.53 -1.21
C LYS A 12 21.67 6.12 -1.49
N ASN A 13 22.06 5.54 -2.62
CA ASN A 13 21.63 4.19 -3.03
C ASN A 13 21.90 3.11 -1.97
N GLU A 14 22.99 3.23 -1.21
CA GLU A 14 23.34 2.32 -0.11
C GLU A 14 22.30 2.27 1.01
N ASN A 15 21.49 3.31 1.15
CA ASN A 15 20.41 3.40 2.14
C ASN A 15 19.06 2.94 1.60
N LEU A 16 18.96 2.63 0.32
CA LEU A 16 17.71 2.19 -0.27
C LEU A 16 17.55 0.67 -0.15
N ILE A 17 16.33 0.25 0.20
CA ILE A 17 15.93 -1.15 0.22
C ILE A 17 14.60 -1.32 -0.49
N ARG A 18 14.48 -2.34 -1.33
CA ARG A 18 13.21 -2.71 -1.94
C ARG A 18 12.48 -3.74 -1.06
N ILE A 19 11.24 -3.43 -0.70
CA ILE A 19 10.34 -4.29 0.07
C ILE A 19 9.13 -4.64 -0.79
N GLY A 20 8.68 -5.89 -0.74
CA GLY A 20 7.61 -6.41 -1.61
C GLY A 20 8.13 -7.14 -2.86
N PRO A 21 7.24 -7.45 -3.80
CA PRO A 21 7.58 -8.16 -5.04
C PRO A 21 8.52 -7.36 -5.95
N LYS A 22 9.21 -8.08 -6.86
CA LYS A 22 10.14 -7.43 -7.80
C LYS A 22 9.45 -6.64 -8.90
N LEU A 23 8.20 -6.98 -9.24
CA LEU A 23 7.45 -6.35 -10.32
C LEU A 23 6.46 -5.32 -9.76
N ASP A 24 5.21 -5.73 -9.56
CA ASP A 24 4.13 -4.90 -9.03
C ASP A 24 4.01 -5.07 -7.51
N GLY A 25 3.58 -4.04 -6.79
CA GLY A 25 3.38 -4.09 -5.32
C GLY A 25 4.64 -4.05 -4.48
N GLY A 26 5.82 -3.78 -5.07
CA GLY A 26 7.06 -3.59 -4.33
C GLY A 26 7.53 -2.14 -4.32
N TYR A 27 7.95 -1.67 -3.15
CA TYR A 27 8.31 -0.27 -2.91
C TYR A 27 9.73 -0.14 -2.41
N VAL A 28 10.36 1.00 -2.72
CA VAL A 28 11.71 1.32 -2.28
C VAL A 28 11.65 2.27 -1.09
N LEU A 29 12.28 1.88 0.01
CA LEU A 29 12.32 2.64 1.26
C LEU A 29 13.75 3.00 1.64
N ASP A 30 13.90 4.02 2.48
CA ASP A 30 15.14 4.23 3.23
C ASP A 30 15.23 3.19 4.36
N LYS A 31 16.24 2.32 4.31
CA LYS A 31 16.41 1.28 5.34
C LYS A 31 16.60 1.84 6.76
N ARG A 32 17.02 3.10 6.89
CA ARG A 32 17.21 3.76 8.19
C ARG A 32 15.88 4.03 8.90
N THR A 33 14.77 4.13 8.15
CA THR A 33 13.43 4.37 8.70
C THR A 33 12.80 3.10 9.28
N ILE A 34 13.21 1.92 8.80
CA ILE A 34 12.61 0.64 9.21
C ILE A 34 12.71 0.40 10.73
N PRO A 35 13.86 0.60 11.41
CA PRO A 35 13.92 0.40 12.86
C PRO A 35 12.98 1.30 13.65
N LEU A 36 12.70 2.50 13.15
CA LEU A 36 11.89 3.51 13.80
C LEU A 36 10.38 3.30 13.55
N THR A 37 10.02 2.60 12.46
CA THR A 37 8.61 2.38 12.08
C THR A 37 7.90 1.47 13.08
N GLU A 38 6.86 1.95 13.70
CA GLU A 38 6.01 1.17 14.60
C GLU A 38 4.77 0.63 13.88
N LYS A 39 4.29 1.36 12.88
CA LYS A 39 3.06 1.04 12.15
C LYS A 39 3.20 1.27 10.65
N ILE A 40 2.45 0.48 9.88
CA ILE A 40 2.20 0.75 8.46
C ILE A 40 0.71 0.99 8.29
N ILE A 41 0.38 2.14 7.73
CA ILE A 41 -0.97 2.46 7.28
C ILE A 41 -1.02 2.23 5.78
N THR A 42 -1.81 1.26 5.33
CA THR A 42 -2.03 0.95 3.92
C THR A 42 -3.39 1.48 3.48
N CYS A 43 -3.41 2.39 2.53
CA CYS A 43 -4.63 2.90 1.88
C CYS A 43 -4.75 2.27 0.49
N GLY A 44 -5.71 1.37 0.32
CA GLY A 44 -5.82 0.52 -0.86
C GLY A 44 -5.01 -0.78 -0.70
N LEU A 45 -5.72 -1.87 -0.49
CA LEU A 45 -5.13 -3.19 -0.27
C LEU A 45 -5.30 -4.09 -1.49
N ASN A 46 -6.50 -4.05 -2.10
CA ASN A 46 -6.91 -4.96 -3.15
C ASN A 46 -6.68 -6.43 -2.73
N ASP A 47 -6.05 -7.24 -3.58
CA ASP A 47 -5.69 -8.64 -3.29
C ASP A 47 -4.18 -8.86 -3.11
N ASP A 48 -3.45 -7.81 -2.77
CA ASP A 48 -2.00 -7.88 -2.59
C ASP A 48 -1.53 -7.17 -1.31
N TRP A 49 -0.94 -7.95 -0.39
CA TRP A 49 -0.30 -7.49 0.87
C TRP A 49 1.11 -8.06 1.01
N GLU A 50 1.75 -8.37 -0.10
CA GLU A 50 3.12 -8.91 -0.09
C GLU A 50 4.16 -7.90 0.41
N PHE A 51 3.91 -6.59 0.19
CA PHE A 51 4.73 -5.53 0.78
C PHE A 51 4.69 -5.60 2.31
N GLU A 52 3.50 -5.64 2.88
CA GLU A 52 3.27 -5.69 4.33
C GLU A 52 3.87 -6.97 4.95
N LYS A 53 3.68 -8.11 4.30
CA LYS A 53 4.31 -9.36 4.73
C LYS A 53 5.83 -9.31 4.69
N HIS A 54 6.39 -8.75 3.62
CA HIS A 54 7.84 -8.63 3.49
C HIS A 54 8.39 -7.68 4.55
N PHE A 55 7.70 -6.58 4.84
CA PHE A 55 8.08 -5.65 5.89
C PHE A 55 8.08 -6.32 7.26
N LEU A 56 7.04 -7.09 7.60
CA LEU A 56 6.95 -7.84 8.86
C LEU A 56 8.04 -8.92 9.01
N LYS A 57 8.58 -9.47 7.92
CA LYS A 57 9.75 -10.36 8.01
C LYS A 57 11.01 -9.62 8.47
N ILE A 58 11.12 -8.32 8.15
CA ILE A 58 12.25 -7.47 8.54
C ILE A 58 12.01 -6.90 9.94
N LYS A 59 10.78 -6.47 10.24
CA LYS A 59 10.38 -5.90 11.53
C LYS A 59 9.09 -6.56 12.05
N PRO A 60 9.19 -7.69 12.76
CA PRO A 60 8.02 -8.48 13.20
C PRO A 60 7.07 -7.75 14.16
N ASN A 61 7.58 -6.78 14.91
CA ASN A 61 6.78 -6.04 15.91
C ASN A 61 6.04 -4.82 15.31
N CYS A 62 6.07 -4.63 13.99
CA CYS A 62 5.33 -3.56 13.33
C CYS A 62 3.85 -3.94 13.20
N GLU A 63 2.95 -3.03 13.51
CA GLU A 63 1.50 -3.21 13.32
C GLU A 63 1.09 -2.78 11.90
N ILE A 64 0.30 -3.60 11.20
CA ILE A 64 -0.27 -3.26 9.90
C ILE A 64 -1.73 -2.88 10.07
N ILE A 65 -2.12 -1.71 9.56
CA ILE A 65 -3.50 -1.24 9.54
C ILE A 65 -3.86 -0.85 8.11
N ALA A 66 -4.71 -1.65 7.47
CA ALA A 66 -5.16 -1.43 6.12
C ALA A 66 -6.55 -0.79 6.08
N TYR A 67 -6.76 0.11 5.11
CA TYR A 67 -8.04 0.74 4.80
C TYR A 67 -8.37 0.49 3.35
N ASP A 68 -9.40 -0.32 3.10
CA ASP A 68 -9.91 -0.60 1.76
C ASP A 68 -11.38 -1.04 1.84
N HIS A 69 -12.26 -0.22 1.31
CA HIS A 69 -13.70 -0.52 1.30
C HIS A 69 -14.10 -1.55 0.24
N THR A 70 -13.23 -1.82 -0.73
CA THR A 70 -13.54 -2.74 -1.85
C THR A 70 -13.29 -4.19 -1.50
N VAL A 71 -12.43 -4.47 -0.52
CA VAL A 71 -12.07 -5.84 -0.11
C VAL A 71 -13.04 -6.33 0.95
N ASP A 72 -14.25 -6.63 0.52
CA ASP A 72 -15.33 -7.17 1.33
C ASP A 72 -15.60 -8.66 1.01
N ARG A 73 -16.66 -9.21 1.59
CA ARG A 73 -17.09 -10.58 1.31
C ARG A 73 -17.46 -10.79 -0.16
N GLN A 74 -18.11 -9.79 -0.79
CA GLN A 74 -18.55 -9.87 -2.18
C GLN A 74 -17.35 -9.89 -3.13
N PHE A 75 -16.31 -9.10 -2.86
CA PHE A 75 -15.05 -9.13 -3.58
C PHE A 75 -14.48 -10.55 -3.70
N TRP A 76 -14.41 -11.29 -2.59
CA TRP A 76 -13.91 -12.67 -2.59
C TRP A 76 -14.79 -13.64 -3.35
N ILE A 77 -16.11 -13.50 -3.22
CA ILE A 77 -17.09 -14.30 -3.97
C ILE A 77 -16.90 -14.08 -5.47
N ASP A 78 -16.77 -12.84 -5.92
CA ASP A 78 -16.65 -12.51 -7.34
C ASP A 78 -15.30 -12.94 -7.92
N ARG A 79 -14.24 -12.85 -7.14
CA ARG A 79 -12.96 -13.42 -7.53
C ARG A 79 -13.03 -14.93 -7.68
N PHE A 80 -13.63 -15.62 -6.73
CA PHE A 80 -13.82 -17.07 -6.82
C PHE A 80 -14.65 -17.48 -8.03
N LYS A 81 -15.76 -16.79 -8.30
CA LYS A 81 -16.56 -17.01 -9.52
C LYS A 81 -15.74 -16.83 -10.79
N LYS A 82 -14.93 -15.75 -10.87
CA LYS A 82 -14.04 -15.51 -12.01
C LYS A 82 -13.02 -16.65 -12.19
N ASP A 83 -12.44 -17.14 -11.11
CA ASP A 83 -11.50 -18.26 -11.18
C ASP A 83 -12.15 -19.54 -11.69
N ILE A 84 -13.39 -19.84 -11.23
CA ILE A 84 -14.18 -20.98 -11.71
C ILE A 84 -14.47 -20.85 -13.21
N VAL A 85 -14.96 -19.70 -13.64
CA VAL A 85 -15.25 -19.44 -15.07
C VAL A 85 -13.99 -19.60 -15.92
N HIS A 86 -12.86 -19.05 -15.50
CA HIS A 86 -11.59 -19.21 -16.21
C HIS A 86 -11.11 -20.67 -16.24
N PHE A 87 -11.33 -21.42 -15.16
CA PHE A 87 -10.97 -22.82 -15.11
C PHE A 87 -11.74 -23.65 -16.15
N PHE A 88 -13.06 -23.45 -16.26
CA PHE A 88 -13.92 -24.22 -17.18
C PHE A 88 -13.84 -23.77 -18.63
N LEU A 89 -13.75 -22.44 -18.89
CA LEU A 89 -13.82 -21.91 -20.26
C LEU A 89 -12.47 -21.98 -21.00
N LEU A 90 -11.36 -21.82 -20.31
CA LEU A 90 -10.06 -21.70 -20.97
C LEU A 90 -9.31 -23.02 -21.12
N LYS A 91 -9.85 -24.17 -20.64
CA LYS A 91 -9.23 -25.52 -20.70
C LYS A 91 -7.69 -25.55 -20.43
N LYS A 92 -7.11 -24.45 -20.04
CA LYS A 92 -5.71 -24.32 -19.63
C LYS A 92 -5.64 -24.59 -18.14
N LEU A 93 -5.59 -25.88 -17.80
CA LEU A 93 -5.31 -26.41 -16.48
C LEU A 93 -3.97 -25.91 -15.92
N ARG A 94 -3.88 -24.63 -15.64
CA ARG A 94 -2.85 -24.12 -14.73
C ARG A 94 -3.48 -24.09 -13.35
N LEU A 95 -3.15 -25.09 -12.52
CA LEU A 95 -3.47 -25.16 -11.08
C LEU A 95 -3.14 -23.85 -10.31
N ARG A 96 -2.36 -22.96 -10.91
CA ARG A 96 -2.10 -21.60 -10.42
C ARG A 96 -3.31 -20.67 -10.40
N LYS A 97 -4.48 -21.06 -10.93
CA LYS A 97 -5.64 -20.16 -11.06
C LYS A 97 -6.78 -20.42 -10.07
N ILE A 98 -6.67 -21.41 -9.18
CA ILE A 98 -7.53 -21.49 -7.98
C ILE A 98 -6.88 -20.66 -6.86
N ILE A 99 -6.38 -19.50 -7.23
CA ILE A 99 -5.54 -18.67 -6.34
C ILE A 99 -6.42 -17.95 -5.31
N SER A 100 -7.66 -17.62 -5.66
CA SER A 100 -8.51 -16.79 -4.78
C SER A 100 -8.85 -17.48 -3.45
N ILE A 101 -9.04 -18.80 -3.43
CA ILE A 101 -9.27 -19.54 -2.17
C ILE A 101 -8.03 -19.45 -1.27
N PHE A 102 -6.86 -19.70 -1.83
CA PHE A 102 -5.61 -19.65 -1.07
C PHE A 102 -5.29 -18.23 -0.63
N LYS A 103 -5.54 -17.22 -1.47
CA LYS A 103 -5.42 -15.81 -1.11
C LYS A 103 -6.39 -15.41 0.01
N TYR A 104 -7.65 -15.86 -0.05
CA TYR A 104 -8.62 -15.60 1.01
C TYR A 104 -8.20 -16.21 2.35
N TYR A 105 -7.69 -17.45 2.33
CA TYR A 105 -7.16 -18.09 3.52
C TYR A 105 -5.96 -17.31 4.09
N ASP A 106 -5.04 -16.92 3.24
CA ASP A 106 -3.86 -16.14 3.59
C ASP A 106 -4.24 -14.75 4.12
N TYR A 107 -5.21 -14.06 3.48
CA TYR A 107 -5.78 -12.81 3.96
C TYR A 107 -6.35 -12.94 5.38
N ASN A 108 -7.19 -13.95 5.60
CA ASN A 108 -7.77 -14.16 6.92
C ASN A 108 -6.72 -14.43 7.99
N ASN A 109 -5.71 -15.24 7.68
CA ASN A 109 -4.62 -15.51 8.61
C ASN A 109 -3.81 -14.24 8.90
N PHE A 110 -3.49 -13.46 7.87
CA PHE A 110 -2.71 -12.24 8.00
C PHE A 110 -3.41 -11.20 8.87
N PHE A 111 -4.70 -10.96 8.65
CA PHE A 111 -5.46 -9.96 9.42
C PHE A 111 -6.05 -10.49 10.75
N LYS A 112 -5.97 -11.77 11.03
CA LYS A 112 -6.28 -12.35 12.36
C LYS A 112 -5.09 -12.35 13.31
N SER A 113 -3.89 -12.23 12.81
CA SER A 113 -2.64 -12.35 13.58
C SER A 113 -2.16 -11.04 14.22
N GLY A 114 -3.06 -10.11 14.53
CA GLY A 114 -2.74 -8.81 15.13
C GLY A 114 -2.77 -7.63 14.15
N ASN A 115 -2.74 -7.89 12.83
CA ASN A 115 -2.95 -6.87 11.82
C ASN A 115 -4.43 -6.52 11.67
N LYS A 116 -4.75 -5.30 11.22
CA LYS A 116 -6.13 -4.83 11.11
C LYS A 116 -6.48 -4.46 9.68
N HIS A 117 -7.68 -4.80 9.25
CA HIS A 117 -8.27 -4.28 8.01
C HIS A 117 -9.62 -3.62 8.32
N HIS A 118 -9.73 -2.35 7.94
CA HIS A 118 -10.94 -1.56 8.04
C HIS A 118 -11.56 -1.42 6.65
N GLN A 119 -12.79 -1.91 6.48
CA GLN A 119 -13.56 -1.77 5.24
C GLN A 119 -14.13 -0.35 5.12
N LEU A 120 -13.24 0.64 5.09
CA LEU A 120 -13.59 2.06 5.02
C LEU A 120 -12.94 2.69 3.80
N LYS A 121 -13.69 3.55 3.11
CA LYS A 121 -13.16 4.39 2.04
C LYS A 121 -12.38 5.56 2.65
N ILE A 122 -11.15 5.78 2.18
CA ILE A 122 -10.42 7.01 2.49
C ILE A 122 -11.01 8.14 1.65
N SER A 123 -11.42 9.23 2.30
CA SER A 123 -12.05 10.36 1.63
C SER A 123 -11.74 11.69 2.31
N ASN A 124 -12.35 12.78 1.84
CA ASN A 124 -12.23 14.10 2.45
C ASN A 124 -13.25 14.39 3.55
N LYS A 125 -14.06 13.40 3.92
CA LYS A 125 -15.07 13.51 5.00
C LYS A 125 -15.15 12.22 5.81
N ASN A 126 -15.66 12.34 7.03
CA ASN A 126 -15.92 11.19 7.88
C ASN A 126 -17.40 10.82 7.79
N ILE A 127 -17.71 9.61 7.38
CA ILE A 127 -19.06 9.02 7.41
C ILE A 127 -18.93 7.71 8.19
N GLU A 128 -19.70 7.60 9.27
CA GLU A 128 -19.64 6.44 10.16
C GLU A 128 -19.80 5.13 9.39
N ASN A 129 -18.91 4.19 9.66
CA ASN A 129 -18.85 2.87 9.04
C ASN A 129 -18.74 2.84 7.49
N LYS A 130 -18.42 3.98 6.84
CA LYS A 130 -18.28 4.06 5.39
C LYS A 130 -17.01 4.78 4.95
N GLU A 131 -16.79 5.98 5.47
CA GLU A 131 -15.69 6.83 5.01
C GLU A 131 -14.91 7.42 6.19
N ILE A 132 -13.61 7.53 6.03
CA ILE A 132 -12.71 8.09 7.03
C ILE A 132 -11.72 9.05 6.34
N THR A 133 -11.40 10.14 7.03
CA THR A 133 -10.37 11.08 6.55
C THR A 133 -8.98 10.60 6.94
N LEU A 134 -7.99 10.90 6.10
CA LEU A 134 -6.59 10.63 6.42
C LEU A 134 -6.14 11.38 7.68
N ASN A 135 -6.65 12.61 7.88
CA ASN A 135 -6.38 13.42 9.08
C ASN A 135 -6.78 12.68 10.36
N LYS A 136 -7.93 11.99 10.35
CA LYS A 136 -8.39 11.22 11.51
C LYS A 136 -7.52 10.00 11.75
N ILE A 137 -7.07 9.33 10.69
CA ILE A 137 -6.18 8.16 10.80
C ILE A 137 -4.82 8.59 11.36
N LEU A 138 -4.23 9.66 10.81
CA LEU A 138 -2.88 10.10 11.17
C LEU A 138 -2.80 10.83 12.52
N HIS A 139 -3.95 11.26 13.07
CA HIS A 139 -3.98 11.99 14.35
C HIS A 139 -3.48 11.13 15.52
N ASP A 140 -3.72 9.84 15.47
CA ASP A 140 -3.52 8.91 16.58
C ASP A 140 -2.20 8.13 16.51
N TYR A 141 -1.37 8.40 15.49
CA TYR A 141 -0.18 7.59 15.24
C TYR A 141 1.03 8.43 14.88
N ASP A 142 2.15 8.09 15.50
CA ASP A 142 3.49 8.57 15.20
C ASP A 142 4.35 7.42 14.64
N ASN A 143 5.53 7.72 14.11
CA ASN A 143 6.50 6.72 13.63
C ASN A 143 5.90 5.70 12.64
N LEU A 144 5.17 6.17 11.64
CA LEU A 144 4.49 5.32 10.68
C LEU A 144 5.04 5.45 9.26
N ILE A 145 4.82 4.39 8.48
CA ILE A 145 4.88 4.42 7.02
C ILE A 145 3.45 4.48 6.49
N LEU A 146 3.18 5.43 5.60
CA LEU A 146 1.91 5.55 4.89
C LEU A 146 2.10 5.08 3.44
N LYS A 147 1.46 3.97 3.10
CA LYS A 147 1.33 3.47 1.72
C LYS A 147 -0.01 3.92 1.16
N ILE A 148 0.01 4.54 -0.01
CA ILE A 148 -1.20 5.02 -0.70
C ILE A 148 -1.24 4.40 -2.09
N ASP A 149 -2.24 3.55 -2.32
CA ASP A 149 -2.50 2.84 -3.57
C ASP A 149 -4.03 2.80 -3.79
N ILE A 150 -4.64 4.00 -3.84
CA ILE A 150 -6.09 4.17 -4.06
C ILE A 150 -6.34 4.72 -5.46
N GLU A 151 -7.08 3.95 -6.27
CA GLU A 151 -7.32 4.27 -7.66
C GLU A 151 -8.24 5.50 -7.82
N GLY A 152 -7.63 6.63 -8.23
CA GLY A 152 -8.36 7.84 -8.62
C GLY A 152 -8.73 8.81 -7.48
N ASP A 153 -8.61 8.42 -6.22
CA ASP A 153 -8.91 9.28 -5.07
C ASP A 153 -7.64 9.95 -4.47
N GLU A 154 -6.45 9.72 -5.03
CA GLU A 154 -5.18 10.25 -4.51
C GLU A 154 -5.17 11.78 -4.45
N TYR A 155 -5.76 12.43 -5.46
CA TYR A 155 -5.85 13.89 -5.50
C TYR A 155 -6.74 14.46 -4.41
N ASN A 156 -7.80 13.74 -4.04
CA ASN A 156 -8.76 14.17 -3.00
C ASN A 156 -8.12 14.18 -1.61
N ILE A 157 -7.16 13.29 -1.36
CA ILE A 157 -6.47 13.19 -0.07
C ILE A 157 -5.14 13.94 -0.05
N LEU A 158 -4.61 14.38 -1.21
CA LEU A 158 -3.32 15.06 -1.30
C LEU A 158 -3.25 16.30 -0.40
N LYS A 159 -4.35 17.06 -0.30
CA LYS A 159 -4.43 18.21 0.59
C LYS A 159 -4.25 17.79 2.05
N GLN A 160 -4.90 16.71 2.46
CA GLN A 160 -4.79 16.17 3.83
C GLN A 160 -3.35 15.72 4.13
N ILE A 161 -2.68 15.10 3.15
CA ILE A 161 -1.26 14.72 3.26
C ILE A 161 -0.40 15.97 3.47
N LEU A 162 -0.63 17.02 2.67
CA LEU A 162 0.12 18.27 2.76
C LEU A 162 -0.14 19.02 4.08
N ASP A 163 -1.37 19.03 4.57
CA ASP A 163 -1.73 19.67 5.83
C ASP A 163 -1.09 18.95 7.03
N ASN A 164 -1.03 17.63 7.01
CA ASN A 164 -0.33 16.85 8.02
C ASN A 164 1.21 16.93 7.89
N SER A 165 1.72 17.22 6.69
CA SER A 165 3.14 17.35 6.44
C SER A 165 3.82 18.47 7.22
N LYS A 166 3.07 19.46 7.69
CA LYS A 166 3.59 20.54 8.53
C LYS A 166 3.82 20.12 9.98
N LYS A 167 3.18 19.04 10.41
CA LYS A 167 3.35 18.45 11.75
C LYS A 167 4.38 17.33 11.78
N ILE A 168 4.81 16.86 10.62
CA ILE A 168 5.55 15.62 10.44
C ILE A 168 6.79 15.93 9.62
N ASN A 169 7.98 15.61 10.13
CA ASN A 169 9.23 15.71 9.39
C ASN A 169 9.19 14.73 8.21
N PHE A 170 8.98 15.26 7.00
CA PHE A 170 9.06 14.48 5.77
C PHE A 170 10.51 14.10 5.48
N GLU A 171 10.97 12.99 5.98
CA GLU A 171 12.28 12.48 5.58
C GLU A 171 12.26 11.73 4.26
N GLN A 172 11.10 11.24 3.81
CA GLN A 172 11.07 10.42 2.60
C GLN A 172 9.78 10.53 1.78
N LYS A 173 9.93 11.01 0.56
CA LYS A 173 8.92 10.96 -0.49
C LYS A 173 9.46 10.12 -1.64
N ILE A 174 8.97 8.91 -1.81
CA ILE A 174 9.37 8.04 -2.92
C ILE A 174 8.19 7.90 -3.88
N THR A 175 8.40 8.31 -5.12
CA THR A 175 7.50 8.01 -6.24
C THR A 175 8.22 7.00 -7.15
N GLU A 176 7.56 5.95 -7.59
CA GLU A 176 8.12 4.94 -8.52
C GLU A 176 8.71 5.54 -9.80
N LYS A 177 8.29 6.74 -10.19
CA LYS A 177 8.66 7.41 -11.44
C LYS A 177 10.09 7.91 -11.54
N ASN A 178 10.89 7.93 -10.46
CA ASN A 178 12.16 8.65 -10.46
C ASN A 178 13.42 7.78 -10.40
N TYR A 179 13.32 6.46 -10.50
CA TYR A 179 14.50 5.61 -10.54
C TYR A 179 14.52 4.77 -11.81
N PRO A 180 15.39 5.09 -12.78
CA PRO A 180 15.69 4.16 -13.85
C PRO A 180 16.45 2.99 -13.24
N ILE A 181 15.73 1.90 -12.96
CA ILE A 181 16.37 0.60 -12.78
C ILE A 181 16.85 0.22 -14.17
N ASN A 182 18.16 0.25 -14.37
CA ASN A 182 18.79 -0.12 -15.63
C ASN A 182 18.19 -1.43 -16.16
N GLY A 183 17.49 -1.38 -17.29
CA GLY A 183 17.14 -2.53 -18.11
C GLY A 183 15.68 -2.98 -18.15
N LEU A 184 14.69 -2.20 -17.68
CA LEU A 184 13.28 -2.55 -17.87
C LEU A 184 12.58 -1.56 -18.81
N ASP A 185 12.07 -2.11 -19.91
CA ASP A 185 11.34 -1.44 -20.97
C ASP A 185 10.03 -0.80 -20.45
N TYR A 186 9.99 0.52 -20.39
CA TYR A 186 8.89 1.35 -19.88
C TYR A 186 7.69 1.49 -20.85
N LYS A 187 7.58 0.65 -21.87
CA LYS A 187 6.57 0.88 -22.93
C LYS A 187 5.14 0.45 -22.62
N ASN A 188 4.85 -0.23 -21.50
CA ASN A 188 3.52 -0.82 -21.26
C ASN A 188 2.94 -0.65 -19.84
N SER A 189 3.35 0.30 -19.03
CA SER A 189 2.68 0.52 -17.75
C SER A 189 1.75 1.74 -17.79
N HIS A 190 0.49 1.52 -18.09
CA HIS A 190 -0.63 2.40 -17.72
C HIS A 190 -0.90 2.27 -16.21
N ARG A 191 0.05 2.57 -15.34
CA ARG A 191 -0.15 2.42 -13.88
C ARG A 191 0.33 3.64 -13.13
N LYS A 192 -0.56 4.32 -12.56
CA LYS A 192 -0.95 4.71 -11.21
C LYS A 192 0.15 5.29 -10.34
N ASN A 193 -0.20 6.40 -9.74
CA ASN A 193 0.63 7.17 -8.83
C ASN A 193 0.56 6.57 -7.43
N ASP A 194 1.26 5.47 -7.18
CA ASP A 194 1.39 4.89 -5.84
C ASP A 194 2.42 5.68 -5.04
N PHE A 195 2.13 5.96 -3.79
CA PHE A 195 3.00 6.72 -2.91
C PHE A 195 3.27 5.96 -1.62
N ILE A 196 4.53 5.98 -1.17
CA ILE A 196 4.87 5.67 0.21
C ILE A 196 5.42 6.92 0.86
N LEU A 197 4.86 7.26 2.02
CA LEU A 197 5.29 8.35 2.86
C LEU A 197 5.73 7.78 4.21
N ASN A 198 6.87 8.21 4.70
CA ASN A 198 7.34 7.89 6.03
C ASN A 198 7.23 9.13 6.92
N PHE A 199 6.71 8.93 8.11
CA PHE A 199 6.48 9.96 9.11
C PHE A 199 7.30 9.63 10.36
N GLN A 200 8.15 10.57 10.77
CA GLN A 200 8.93 10.52 12.00
C GLN A 200 8.75 11.81 12.79
N ASP A 201 8.72 11.72 14.11
CA ASP A 201 8.79 12.87 15.02
C ASP A 201 10.16 13.57 14.99
#